data_116a34c98f226eb144410c75a9811da0
#
_entry.id   116a34c98f226eb144410c75a9811da0
#
_cell.length_a   1.000
_cell.length_b   1.000
_cell.length_c   1.000
_cell.angle_alpha   90.00
_cell.angle_beta   90.00
_cell.angle_gamma   90.00
#
_symmetry.space_group_name_H-M   'P 1'
#
loop_
_entity.id
_entity.type
_entity.pdbx_description
1 polymer ?
#
loop_
_entity_poly.entity_id
_entity_poly.type
_entity_poly.pdbx_seq_one_letter_code
_entity_poly.pdbx_strand_id
1 'polypeptide(L)'
;KQRVGIARALATGPEILLCDEATSALDPETTHSILQLLRDINRRLGITVVLITHEMSVIREIADQVLVLEQGRIAERGEVWRVFGAPEHDATRALLAPLQHGLPDELQARLQADPPASGNPQRVLRLGYTGVAGLEPDFARITAALQGPVRLLHGGVDRIRGHAPGRGRG
;
A
#
# COMPACT_ATOMS: atom_id res chain seq x y z
N LYS A 1 17.00 11.91 18.93
CA LYS A 1 16.42 11.20 20.11
C LYS A 1 16.04 9.76 19.77
N GLN A 2 15.34 9.47 18.66
CA GLN A 2 14.89 8.12 18.28
C GLN A 2 16.03 7.10 18.12
N ARG A 3 17.12 7.47 17.45
CA ARG A 3 18.29 6.58 17.28
C ARG A 3 18.89 6.12 18.62
N VAL A 4 18.90 7.01 19.64
CA VAL A 4 19.37 6.68 20.99
C VAL A 4 18.42 5.69 21.67
N GLY A 5 17.10 5.87 21.49
CA GLY A 5 16.09 4.92 21.98
C GLY A 5 16.26 3.52 21.40
N ILE A 6 16.43 3.44 20.06
CA ILE A 6 16.70 2.19 19.36
C ILE A 6 18.01 1.55 19.86
N ALA A 7 19.09 2.30 19.95
CA ALA A 7 20.38 1.81 20.44
C ALA A 7 20.29 1.24 21.88
N ARG A 8 19.55 1.93 22.75
CA ARG A 8 19.30 1.47 24.12
C ARG A 8 18.49 0.16 24.16
N ALA A 9 17.46 0.05 23.33
CA ALA A 9 16.66 -1.15 23.24
C ALA A 9 17.48 -2.35 22.71
N LEU A 10 18.41 -2.12 21.79
CA LEU A 10 19.28 -3.16 21.24
C LEU A 10 20.41 -3.59 22.18
N ALA A 11 20.76 -2.78 23.19
CA ALA A 11 21.88 -3.08 24.11
C ALA A 11 21.67 -4.37 24.92
N THR A 12 20.43 -4.83 25.07
CA THR A 12 20.08 -6.08 25.77
C THR A 12 20.10 -7.32 24.88
N GLY A 13 20.40 -7.19 23.58
CA GLY A 13 20.39 -8.29 22.63
C GLY A 13 19.01 -8.93 22.39
N PRO A 14 17.95 -8.14 22.13
CA PRO A 14 16.59 -8.68 22.00
C PRO A 14 16.42 -9.47 20.71
N GLU A 15 15.54 -10.46 20.72
CA GLU A 15 15.07 -11.17 19.52
C GLU A 15 13.96 -10.39 18.78
N ILE A 16 13.23 -9.54 19.52
CA ILE A 16 12.11 -8.73 19.01
C ILE A 16 12.33 -7.28 19.43
N LEU A 17 12.31 -6.36 18.47
CA LEU A 17 12.32 -4.93 18.71
C LEU A 17 10.91 -4.37 18.46
N LEU A 18 10.28 -3.84 19.52
CA LEU A 18 8.99 -3.18 19.44
C LEU A 18 9.16 -1.68 19.28
N CYS A 19 8.60 -1.11 18.23
CA CYS A 19 8.63 0.30 17.89
C CYS A 19 7.20 0.85 17.87
N ASP A 20 6.83 1.61 18.89
CA ASP A 20 5.53 2.25 18.97
C ASP A 20 5.64 3.69 18.50
N GLU A 21 4.92 4.01 17.41
CA GLU A 21 4.88 5.33 16.75
C GLU A 21 6.27 6.00 16.57
N ALA A 22 7.28 5.21 16.21
CA ALA A 22 8.68 5.66 16.15
C ALA A 22 8.92 6.81 15.14
N THR A 23 7.98 7.08 14.24
CA THR A 23 8.08 8.08 13.16
C THR A 23 7.06 9.20 13.25
N SER A 24 6.04 9.11 14.11
CA SER A 24 4.85 9.99 14.12
C SER A 24 5.11 11.49 14.34
N ALA A 25 6.28 11.86 14.86
CA ALA A 25 6.64 13.26 15.14
C ALA A 25 7.89 13.71 14.36
N LEU A 26 8.23 13.02 13.29
CA LEU A 26 9.43 13.28 12.51
C LEU A 26 9.09 13.89 11.15
N ASP A 27 10.00 14.68 10.62
CA ASP A 27 9.95 15.11 9.23
C ASP A 27 10.18 13.93 8.27
N PRO A 28 9.78 14.03 6.99
CA PRO A 28 9.86 12.92 6.05
C PRO A 28 11.28 12.38 5.84
N GLU A 29 12.30 13.23 5.84
CA GLU A 29 13.69 12.82 5.65
C GLU A 29 14.20 12.02 6.86
N THR A 30 13.90 12.50 8.06
CA THR A 30 14.24 11.80 9.31
C THR A 30 13.47 10.48 9.40
N THR A 31 12.19 10.45 9.04
CA THR A 31 11.38 9.22 8.97
C THR A 31 12.06 8.19 8.07
N HIS A 32 12.36 8.55 6.83
CA HIS A 32 13.05 7.65 5.90
C HIS A 32 14.37 7.11 6.48
N SER A 33 15.16 7.98 7.13
CA SER A 33 16.43 7.61 7.76
C SER A 33 16.26 6.61 8.92
N ILE A 34 15.19 6.73 9.73
CA ILE A 34 14.87 5.77 10.80
C ILE A 34 14.38 4.44 10.22
N LEU A 35 13.56 4.46 9.19
CA LEU A 35 13.08 3.25 8.52
C LEU A 35 14.22 2.46 7.88
N GLN A 36 15.18 3.14 7.25
CA GLN A 36 16.41 2.52 6.74
C GLN A 36 17.22 1.88 7.87
N LEU A 37 17.39 2.57 8.99
CA LEU A 37 18.09 2.04 10.17
C LEU A 37 17.40 0.76 10.70
N LEU A 38 16.08 0.77 10.85
CA LEU A 38 15.31 -0.40 11.31
C LEU A 38 15.46 -1.59 10.35
N ARG A 39 15.45 -1.33 9.05
CA ARG A 39 15.70 -2.34 8.00
C ARG A 39 17.09 -2.93 8.10
N ASP A 40 18.10 -2.10 8.31
CA ASP A 40 19.48 -2.56 8.46
C ASP A 40 19.67 -3.38 9.73
N ILE A 41 19.05 -2.99 10.83
CA ILE A 41 19.03 -3.73 12.08
C ILE A 41 18.41 -5.12 11.88
N ASN A 42 17.20 -5.18 11.30
CA ASN A 42 16.53 -6.45 11.01
C ASN A 42 17.42 -7.38 10.17
N ARG A 43 18.05 -6.85 9.10
CA ARG A 43 18.90 -7.65 8.20
C ARG A 43 20.20 -8.12 8.85
N ARG A 44 20.87 -7.23 9.61
CA ARG A 44 22.20 -7.51 10.17
C ARG A 44 22.12 -8.36 11.43
N LEU A 45 21.13 -8.13 12.27
CA LEU A 45 20.98 -8.83 13.54
C LEU A 45 20.02 -10.01 13.48
N GLY A 46 19.23 -10.14 12.39
CA GLY A 46 18.23 -11.21 12.25
C GLY A 46 17.07 -11.11 13.22
N ILE A 47 16.88 -9.95 13.88
CA ILE A 47 15.80 -9.76 14.86
C ILE A 47 14.48 -9.41 14.18
N THR A 48 13.37 -9.75 14.81
CA THR A 48 12.06 -9.31 14.37
C THR A 48 11.79 -7.87 14.79
N VAL A 49 11.37 -7.02 13.85
CA VAL A 49 10.94 -5.64 14.16
C VAL A 49 9.42 -5.58 14.07
N VAL A 50 8.77 -5.22 15.16
CA VAL A 50 7.32 -4.95 15.21
C VAL A 50 7.13 -3.45 15.28
N LEU A 51 6.51 -2.89 14.25
CA LEU A 51 6.26 -1.45 14.13
C LEU A 51 4.76 -1.18 14.29
N ILE A 52 4.40 -0.34 15.26
CA ILE A 52 3.04 0.14 15.46
C ILE A 52 2.97 1.55 14.87
N THR A 53 2.07 1.75 13.93
CA THR A 53 1.86 3.05 13.29
C THR A 53 0.48 3.12 12.62
N HIS A 54 -0.05 4.31 12.49
CA HIS A 54 -1.22 4.62 11.66
C HIS A 54 -0.84 5.18 10.28
N GLU A 55 0.46 5.31 9.99
CA GLU A 55 0.97 5.81 8.72
C GLU A 55 1.11 4.67 7.70
N MET A 56 0.14 4.50 6.82
CA MET A 56 0.13 3.42 5.82
C MET A 56 1.29 3.51 4.83
N SER A 57 1.79 4.70 4.54
CA SER A 57 2.99 4.94 3.73
C SER A 57 4.23 4.28 4.35
N VAL A 58 4.37 4.38 5.66
CA VAL A 58 5.46 3.76 6.43
C VAL A 58 5.38 2.23 6.34
N ILE A 59 4.18 1.66 6.56
CA ILE A 59 3.97 0.21 6.44
C ILE A 59 4.33 -0.27 5.03
N ARG A 60 3.86 0.41 4.00
CA ARG A 60 4.15 0.10 2.60
C ARG A 60 5.66 0.10 2.30
N GLU A 61 6.41 1.02 2.92
CA GLU A 61 7.84 1.16 2.70
C GLU A 61 8.64 0.05 3.38
N ILE A 62 8.35 -0.29 4.64
CA ILE A 62 9.26 -1.12 5.45
C ILE A 62 8.74 -2.52 5.74
N ALA A 63 7.43 -2.72 5.93
CA ALA A 63 6.91 -3.97 6.46
C ALA A 63 6.79 -5.09 5.42
N ASP A 64 7.02 -6.33 5.82
CA ASP A 64 6.78 -7.52 5.03
C ASP A 64 5.38 -8.06 5.28
N GLN A 65 4.95 -8.02 6.56
CA GLN A 65 3.65 -8.46 7.03
C GLN A 65 2.92 -7.30 7.70
N VAL A 66 1.61 -7.31 7.64
CA VAL A 66 0.76 -6.33 8.31
C VAL A 66 -0.33 -7.03 9.10
N LEU A 67 -0.63 -6.46 10.26
CA LEU A 67 -1.76 -6.79 11.11
C LEU A 67 -2.60 -5.53 11.29
N VAL A 68 -3.84 -5.56 10.83
CA VAL A 68 -4.80 -4.48 11.05
C VAL A 68 -5.62 -4.80 12.29
N LEU A 69 -5.65 -3.86 13.22
CA LEU A 69 -6.41 -3.99 14.46
C LEU A 69 -7.63 -3.09 14.42
N GLU A 70 -8.78 -3.63 14.83
CA GLU A 70 -10.02 -2.89 15.04
C GLU A 70 -10.61 -3.32 16.37
N GLN A 71 -10.89 -2.36 17.24
CA GLN A 71 -11.48 -2.59 18.58
C GLN A 71 -10.75 -3.70 19.39
N GLY A 72 -9.41 -3.73 19.32
CA GLY A 72 -8.57 -4.69 20.02
C GLY A 72 -8.56 -6.10 19.43
N ARG A 73 -9.13 -6.31 18.26
CA ARG A 73 -9.14 -7.60 17.53
C ARG A 73 -8.40 -7.46 16.21
N ILE A 74 -7.86 -8.58 15.74
CA ILE A 74 -7.26 -8.63 14.40
C ILE A 74 -8.39 -8.62 13.37
N ALA A 75 -8.51 -7.52 12.62
CA ALA A 75 -9.45 -7.38 11.53
C ALA A 75 -8.92 -8.06 10.26
N GLU A 76 -7.63 -7.85 9.95
CA GLU A 76 -7.00 -8.44 8.78
C GLU A 76 -5.50 -8.64 9.03
N ARG A 77 -4.92 -9.65 8.38
CA ARG A 77 -3.47 -9.91 8.42
C ARG A 77 -2.98 -10.52 7.12
N GLY A 78 -1.75 -10.23 6.76
CA GLY A 78 -1.12 -10.84 5.58
C GLY A 78 0.12 -10.12 5.12
N GLU A 79 0.64 -10.52 3.99
CA GLU A 79 1.72 -9.81 3.31
C GLU A 79 1.24 -8.43 2.88
N VAL A 80 2.08 -7.40 3.09
CA VAL A 80 1.70 -6.00 2.81
C VAL A 80 1.18 -5.82 1.39
N TRP A 81 1.86 -6.37 0.38
CA TRP A 81 1.45 -6.24 -1.00
C TRP A 81 0.04 -6.83 -1.28
N ARG A 82 -0.32 -7.92 -0.58
CA ARG A 82 -1.63 -8.56 -0.72
C ARG A 82 -2.73 -7.74 -0.04
N VAL A 83 -2.52 -7.40 1.22
CA VAL A 83 -3.51 -6.62 2.01
C VAL A 83 -3.73 -5.23 1.40
N PHE A 84 -2.67 -4.58 0.90
CA PHE A 84 -2.78 -3.27 0.25
C PHE A 84 -3.40 -3.36 -1.16
N GLY A 85 -3.14 -4.44 -1.88
CA GLY A 85 -3.67 -4.65 -3.23
C GLY A 85 -5.12 -5.10 -3.28
N ALA A 86 -5.54 -5.91 -2.29
CA ALA A 86 -6.88 -6.49 -2.23
C ALA A 86 -7.37 -6.58 -0.76
N PRO A 87 -7.66 -5.44 -0.11
CA PRO A 87 -8.13 -5.43 1.28
C PRO A 87 -9.50 -6.11 1.41
N GLU A 88 -9.59 -7.06 2.32
CA GLU A 88 -10.81 -7.84 2.54
C GLU A 88 -11.72 -7.22 3.61
N HIS A 89 -11.14 -6.52 4.60
CA HIS A 89 -11.88 -5.93 5.72
C HIS A 89 -12.17 -4.44 5.52
N ASP A 90 -13.32 -3.96 5.98
CA ASP A 90 -13.72 -2.55 5.82
C ASP A 90 -12.79 -1.58 6.57
N ALA A 91 -12.33 -1.96 7.76
CA ALA A 91 -11.33 -1.16 8.50
C ALA A 91 -10.04 -0.98 7.69
N THR A 92 -9.58 -2.03 7.01
CA THR A 92 -8.40 -1.96 6.13
C THR A 92 -8.65 -1.04 4.95
N ARG A 93 -9.82 -1.14 4.30
CA ARG A 93 -10.21 -0.25 3.20
C ARG A 93 -10.22 1.21 3.64
N ALA A 94 -10.76 1.49 4.82
CA ALA A 94 -10.80 2.84 5.38
C ALA A 94 -9.40 3.41 5.65
N LEU A 95 -8.49 2.59 6.21
CA LEU A 95 -7.10 2.99 6.45
C LEU A 95 -6.31 3.23 5.15
N LEU A 96 -6.59 2.46 4.10
CA LEU A 96 -5.91 2.58 2.81
C LEU A 96 -6.50 3.64 1.88
N ALA A 97 -7.71 4.13 2.16
CA ALA A 97 -8.41 5.10 1.32
C ALA A 97 -7.57 6.35 0.99
N PRO A 98 -6.81 6.96 1.93
CA PRO A 98 -5.97 8.11 1.62
C PRO A 98 -4.82 7.83 0.65
N LEU A 99 -4.37 6.58 0.54
CA LEU A 99 -3.31 6.17 -0.39
C LEU A 99 -3.84 5.81 -1.78
N GLN A 100 -5.14 5.60 -1.90
CA GLN A 100 -5.75 5.30 -3.18
C GLN A 100 -5.87 6.61 -3.97
N HIS A 101 -5.13 6.69 -5.07
CA HIS A 101 -5.28 7.77 -6.02
C HIS A 101 -6.69 7.65 -6.63
N GLY A 102 -7.61 8.49 -6.13
CA GLY A 102 -8.95 8.63 -6.68
C GLY A 102 -8.90 9.17 -8.12
N LEU A 103 -10.06 9.21 -8.78
CA LEU A 103 -10.19 10.00 -9.99
C LEU A 103 -9.90 11.48 -9.65
N PRO A 104 -9.22 12.22 -10.54
CA PRO A 104 -9.11 13.67 -10.38
C PRO A 104 -10.49 14.32 -10.12
N ASP A 105 -10.53 15.29 -9.23
CA ASP A 105 -11.79 15.92 -8.80
C ASP A 105 -12.65 16.42 -9.98
N GLU A 106 -12.02 16.93 -11.03
CA GLU A 106 -12.68 17.37 -12.27
C GLU A 106 -13.42 16.22 -12.98
N LEU A 107 -12.86 15.02 -12.95
CA LEU A 107 -13.49 13.84 -13.54
C LEU A 107 -14.57 13.28 -12.62
N GLN A 108 -14.34 13.31 -11.31
CA GLN A 108 -15.30 12.86 -10.33
C GLN A 108 -16.56 13.71 -10.35
N ALA A 109 -16.43 15.04 -10.50
CA ALA A 109 -17.55 15.97 -10.60
C ALA A 109 -18.40 15.76 -11.87
N ARG A 110 -17.85 15.13 -12.92
CA ARG A 110 -18.54 14.85 -14.18
C ARG A 110 -19.19 13.47 -14.23
N LEU A 111 -18.93 12.62 -13.24
CA LEU A 111 -19.54 11.30 -13.17
C LEU A 111 -20.99 11.42 -12.73
N GLN A 112 -21.87 10.77 -13.48
CA GLN A 112 -23.28 10.59 -13.16
C GLN A 112 -23.55 9.11 -12.92
N ALA A 113 -24.40 8.81 -11.94
CA ALA A 113 -24.75 7.43 -11.61
C ALA A 113 -25.48 6.73 -12.77
N ASP A 114 -26.33 7.47 -13.46
CA ASP A 114 -27.12 6.99 -14.58
C ASP A 114 -26.65 7.57 -15.92
N PRO A 115 -26.70 6.79 -17.00
CA PRO A 115 -26.35 7.30 -18.32
C PRO A 115 -27.37 8.36 -18.75
N PRO A 116 -26.93 9.43 -19.45
CA PRO A 116 -27.85 10.44 -19.96
C PRO A 116 -28.85 9.83 -20.95
N ALA A 117 -30.08 10.32 -20.96
CA ALA A 117 -31.16 9.83 -21.83
C ALA A 117 -30.88 10.02 -23.32
N SER A 118 -29.92 10.89 -23.70
CA SER A 118 -29.52 11.15 -25.08
C SER A 118 -28.03 11.45 -25.17
N GLY A 119 -27.39 11.05 -26.28
CA GLY A 119 -25.97 11.25 -26.54
C GLY A 119 -25.17 9.94 -26.64
N ASN A 120 -23.87 10.06 -26.73
CA ASN A 120 -22.93 8.91 -26.72
C ASN A 120 -22.26 8.82 -25.34
N PRO A 121 -22.83 8.08 -24.35
CA PRO A 121 -22.32 8.06 -23.00
C PRO A 121 -20.94 7.39 -22.95
N GLN A 122 -19.98 8.06 -22.34
CA GLN A 122 -18.68 7.48 -22.02
C GLN A 122 -18.76 6.83 -20.64
N ARG A 123 -18.14 5.66 -20.50
CA ARG A 123 -18.03 4.97 -19.21
C ARG A 123 -16.63 5.09 -18.67
N VAL A 124 -16.50 5.35 -17.38
CA VAL A 124 -15.22 5.30 -16.67
C VAL A 124 -15.09 3.92 -16.01
N LEU A 125 -14.03 3.21 -16.36
CA LEU A 125 -13.70 1.92 -15.77
C LEU A 125 -12.48 2.09 -14.87
N ARG A 126 -12.57 1.58 -13.64
CA ARG A 126 -11.45 1.47 -12.72
C ARG A 126 -10.97 0.02 -12.75
N LEU A 127 -9.71 -0.17 -13.15
CA LEU A 127 -9.08 -1.47 -13.16
C LEU A 127 -8.01 -1.52 -12.06
N GLY A 128 -8.15 -2.46 -11.14
CA GLY A 128 -7.17 -2.74 -10.10
C GLY A 128 -6.37 -4.01 -10.44
N TYR A 129 -5.05 -3.91 -10.41
CA TYR A 129 -4.16 -5.04 -10.58
C TYR A 129 -3.43 -5.30 -9.27
N THR A 130 -3.57 -6.50 -8.74
CA THR A 130 -2.95 -6.91 -7.46
C THR A 130 -1.64 -7.66 -7.67
N GLY A 131 -1.23 -7.87 -8.92
CA GLY A 131 -0.04 -8.62 -9.26
C GLY A 131 -0.11 -10.13 -9.00
N VAL A 132 -1.27 -10.64 -8.65
CA VAL A 132 -1.48 -12.08 -8.50
C VAL A 132 -1.36 -12.75 -9.88
N ALA A 133 -0.67 -13.88 -9.93
CA ALA A 133 -0.49 -14.70 -11.14
C ALA A 133 0.23 -14.01 -12.33
N GLY A 134 1.08 -13.02 -12.08
CA GLY A 134 1.86 -12.39 -13.16
C GLY A 134 1.04 -11.53 -14.13
N LEU A 135 -0.18 -11.16 -13.75
CA LEU A 135 -1.03 -10.29 -14.56
C LEU A 135 -0.48 -8.85 -14.51
N GLU A 136 0.07 -8.41 -15.62
CA GLU A 136 0.39 -7.00 -15.86
C GLU A 136 -0.74 -6.34 -16.67
N PRO A 137 -0.98 -5.01 -16.48
CA PRO A 137 -1.96 -4.30 -17.27
C PRO A 137 -1.55 -4.30 -18.75
N ASP A 138 -2.25 -5.06 -19.56
CA ASP A 138 -2.06 -5.11 -21.03
C ASP A 138 -3.14 -4.25 -21.70
N PHE A 139 -2.78 -3.02 -22.06
CA PHE A 139 -3.70 -2.08 -22.68
C PHE A 139 -4.21 -2.56 -24.05
N ALA A 140 -3.44 -3.34 -24.79
CA ALA A 140 -3.86 -3.87 -26.07
C ALA A 140 -5.01 -4.88 -25.87
N ARG A 141 -4.87 -5.78 -24.91
CA ARG A 141 -5.93 -6.73 -24.55
C ARG A 141 -7.16 -6.05 -23.97
N ILE A 142 -6.98 -5.02 -23.11
CA ILE A 142 -8.08 -4.25 -22.56
C ILE A 142 -8.87 -3.57 -23.67
N THR A 143 -8.19 -2.89 -24.58
CA THR A 143 -8.81 -2.20 -25.73
C THR A 143 -9.57 -3.17 -26.64
N ALA A 144 -8.96 -4.31 -26.95
CA ALA A 144 -9.61 -5.36 -27.75
C ALA A 144 -10.86 -5.92 -27.08
N ALA A 145 -10.82 -6.14 -25.76
CA ALA A 145 -11.97 -6.67 -25.02
C ALA A 145 -13.12 -5.67 -24.91
N LEU A 146 -12.85 -4.37 -24.87
CA LEU A 146 -13.87 -3.32 -24.75
C LEU A 146 -14.50 -2.93 -26.08
N GLN A 147 -13.95 -3.40 -27.21
CA GLN A 147 -14.48 -3.20 -28.57
C GLN A 147 -14.78 -1.74 -28.92
N GLY A 148 -14.04 -0.80 -28.37
CA GLY A 148 -14.26 0.63 -28.57
C GLY A 148 -13.01 1.48 -28.28
N PRO A 149 -13.05 2.76 -28.58
CA PRO A 149 -11.94 3.66 -28.29
C PRO A 149 -11.76 3.81 -26.78
N VAL A 150 -10.57 3.47 -26.28
CA VAL A 150 -10.20 3.55 -24.88
C VAL A 150 -9.21 4.69 -24.68
N ARG A 151 -9.47 5.51 -23.67
CA ARG A 151 -8.58 6.60 -23.26
C ARG A 151 -8.16 6.38 -21.82
N LEU A 152 -6.85 6.35 -21.57
CA LEU A 152 -6.31 6.35 -20.21
C LEU A 152 -6.48 7.76 -19.62
N LEU A 153 -7.24 7.85 -18.53
CA LEU A 153 -7.50 9.10 -17.81
C LEU A 153 -6.52 9.30 -16.66
N HIS A 154 -6.27 8.23 -15.93
CA HIS A 154 -5.33 8.21 -14.80
C HIS A 154 -4.81 6.79 -14.64
N GLY A 155 -3.55 6.65 -14.21
CA GLY A 155 -2.98 5.34 -13.93
C GLY A 155 -1.64 5.45 -13.23
N GLY A 156 -1.36 4.50 -12.35
CA GLY A 156 -0.10 4.37 -11.66
C GLY A 156 0.16 2.91 -11.31
N VAL A 157 1.44 2.54 -11.21
CA VAL A 157 1.88 1.23 -10.73
C VAL A 157 2.74 1.45 -9.51
N ASP A 158 2.20 1.12 -8.35
CA ASP A 158 2.93 1.16 -7.10
C ASP A 158 3.66 -0.17 -6.88
N ARG A 159 4.98 -0.11 -6.67
CA ARG A 159 5.76 -1.28 -6.31
C ARG A 159 5.87 -1.39 -4.79
N ILE A 160 5.35 -2.47 -4.23
CA ILE A 160 5.46 -2.76 -2.80
C ILE A 160 6.53 -3.83 -2.60
N ARG A 161 7.64 -3.49 -1.92
CA ARG A 161 8.73 -4.42 -1.55
C ARG A 161 9.39 -5.15 -2.73
N GLY A 162 9.55 -4.51 -3.86
CA GLY A 162 10.15 -5.13 -5.05
C GLY A 162 9.25 -6.15 -5.72
N HIS A 163 8.09 -6.44 -5.17
CA HIS A 163 7.00 -7.08 -5.88
C HIS A 163 6.40 -6.02 -6.81
N ALA A 164 6.87 -6.00 -8.06
CA ALA A 164 5.99 -5.53 -9.11
C ALA A 164 4.78 -6.47 -9.06
N PRO A 165 3.56 -5.95 -9.14
CA PRO A 165 2.44 -6.82 -9.38
C PRO A 165 2.78 -7.68 -10.60
N GLY A 166 3.11 -8.97 -10.37
CA GLY A 166 3.32 -9.88 -11.48
C GLY A 166 4.57 -10.76 -11.54
N ARG A 167 5.51 -10.72 -10.61
CA ARG A 167 6.57 -11.74 -10.60
C ARG A 167 6.36 -12.77 -9.49
N GLY A 168 5.67 -13.85 -9.84
CA GLY A 168 5.79 -15.11 -9.13
C GLY A 168 7.22 -15.62 -9.25
N ARG A 169 7.84 -16.00 -8.13
CA ARG A 169 9.04 -16.84 -8.18
C ARG A 169 8.61 -18.23 -8.67
N GLY A 170 9.13 -18.65 -9.83
CA GLY A 170 9.25 -20.04 -10.19
C GLY A 170 10.31 -20.71 -9.32
#